data_a5cbec1350d18a48895d00bd8ec64995
#
_entry.id   a5cbec1350d18a48895d00bd8ec64995
#
_cell.length_a   1.000
_cell.length_b   1.000
_cell.length_c   1.000
_cell.angle_alpha   90.00
_cell.angle_beta   90.00
_cell.angle_gamma   90.00
#
_symmetry.space_group_name_H-M   'P 1'
#
loop_
_entity.id
_entity.type
_entity.pdbx_description
1 polymer ?
#
loop_
_entity_poly.entity_id
_entity_poly.type
_entity_poly.pdbx_seq_one_letter_code
_entity_poly.pdbx_strand_id
1 'polypeptide(L)'
;MKQVLCKNNLLDSDNNVRLVQNAVKKNLGVSLPFLVDIVHHMVAPQNNQTRTLVLLQSANLFNNPDEAIIDIGSTIEYLHAAAALHRHIKEPEKARRRLQHVQKLWGSETSVLLGDYLLSISFQILTRVGNLDVLECVSFATQNIARGQVLEVSEPSLTATPKHWRSVTRDKIAVLFGAGAQSAAYWGNSSEVTASTLFSFGVHVGMAAQLKTDLEAVGNKKLFLQKLKEHELWFPLCFLLHECLPEEKQREISEKLQNEFDAQEFFEELNILFKKYEVSNQIHDEAELELKQAKEFLKQLEFDSGPLQPLTQYSMI
;
A
#
# COMPACT_ATOMS: atom_id res chain seq x y z
N MET A 1 -11.82 -23.33 -21.79
CA MET A 1 -10.80 -23.94 -20.92
C MET A 1 -9.95 -22.89 -20.18
N LYS A 2 -9.41 -21.83 -20.83
CA LYS A 2 -8.62 -20.76 -20.15
C LYS A 2 -9.39 -19.98 -19.05
N GLN A 3 -10.69 -19.71 -19.23
CA GLN A 3 -11.51 -19.01 -18.21
C GLN A 3 -11.83 -19.86 -16.97
N VAL A 4 -11.82 -21.19 -17.08
CA VAL A 4 -12.07 -22.11 -15.95
C VAL A 4 -10.80 -22.27 -15.10
N LEU A 5 -9.61 -22.27 -15.73
CA LEU A 5 -8.33 -22.30 -15.02
C LEU A 5 -8.06 -21.02 -14.22
N CYS A 6 -8.42 -19.84 -14.77
CA CYS A 6 -8.33 -18.58 -14.02
C CYS A 6 -9.27 -18.56 -12.79
N LYS A 7 -10.49 -19.09 -12.89
CA LYS A 7 -11.41 -19.16 -11.74
C LYS A 7 -10.94 -20.09 -10.63
N ASN A 8 -10.35 -21.24 -10.98
CA ASN A 8 -9.82 -22.16 -9.96
C ASN A 8 -8.61 -21.58 -9.22
N ASN A 9 -7.70 -20.89 -9.92
CA ASN A 9 -6.56 -20.23 -9.27
C ASN A 9 -6.98 -19.07 -8.36
N LEU A 10 -8.07 -18.35 -8.66
CA LEU A 10 -8.60 -17.28 -7.80
C LEU A 10 -9.29 -17.83 -6.55
N LEU A 11 -10.00 -18.95 -6.64
CA LEU A 11 -10.64 -19.62 -5.50
C LEU A 11 -9.61 -20.15 -4.49
N ASP A 12 -8.47 -20.69 -4.98
CA ASP A 12 -7.34 -21.06 -4.12
C ASP A 12 -6.67 -19.83 -3.50
N SER A 13 -6.64 -18.70 -4.21
CA SER A 13 -6.09 -17.42 -3.72
C SER A 13 -6.88 -16.86 -2.55
N ASP A 14 -8.21 -16.89 -2.58
CA ASP A 14 -9.07 -16.42 -1.48
C ASP A 14 -8.83 -17.26 -0.21
N ASN A 15 -8.64 -18.56 -0.35
CA ASN A 15 -8.31 -19.42 0.76
C ASN A 15 -6.91 -19.11 1.33
N ASN A 16 -5.91 -18.92 0.46
CA ASN A 16 -4.54 -18.59 0.88
C ASN A 16 -4.46 -17.19 1.51
N VAL A 17 -5.21 -16.20 1.03
CA VAL A 17 -5.35 -14.88 1.68
C VAL A 17 -5.91 -15.03 3.10
N ARG A 18 -6.92 -15.89 3.31
CA ARG A 18 -7.45 -16.19 4.65
C ARG A 18 -6.40 -16.87 5.53
N LEU A 19 -5.54 -17.72 4.98
CA LEU A 19 -4.43 -18.33 5.74
C LEU A 19 -3.44 -17.27 6.21
N VAL A 20 -3.07 -16.30 5.38
CA VAL A 20 -2.22 -15.17 5.79
C VAL A 20 -2.89 -14.36 6.91
N GLN A 21 -4.18 -14.05 6.77
CA GLN A 21 -4.94 -13.35 7.81
C GLN A 21 -4.99 -14.12 9.13
N ASN A 22 -5.13 -15.46 9.06
CA ASN A 22 -5.08 -16.32 10.25
C ASN A 22 -3.68 -16.37 10.86
N ALA A 23 -2.61 -16.40 10.05
CA ALA A 23 -1.24 -16.34 10.51
C ALA A 23 -0.94 -15.01 11.22
N VAL A 24 -1.43 -13.88 10.67
CA VAL A 24 -1.37 -12.58 11.37
C VAL A 24 -1.99 -12.65 12.76
N LYS A 25 -3.16 -13.26 12.92
CA LYS A 25 -3.80 -13.41 14.23
C LYS A 25 -3.01 -14.32 15.16
N LYS A 26 -2.54 -15.47 14.67
CA LYS A 26 -1.81 -16.49 15.42
C LYS A 26 -0.47 -15.94 15.94
N ASN A 27 0.26 -15.22 15.12
CA ASN A 27 1.60 -14.71 15.43
C ASN A 27 1.60 -13.55 16.43
N LEU A 28 0.48 -12.82 16.60
CA LEU A 28 0.35 -11.74 17.60
C LEU A 28 0.44 -12.23 19.05
N GLY A 29 0.21 -13.51 19.30
CA GLY A 29 0.16 -14.06 20.65
C GLY A 29 -1.10 -13.63 21.43
N VAL A 30 -1.54 -14.49 22.35
CA VAL A 30 -2.81 -14.31 23.09
C VAL A 30 -2.69 -13.31 24.27
N SER A 31 -1.49 -12.78 24.53
CA SER A 31 -1.19 -12.06 25.77
C SER A 31 -1.79 -10.66 25.89
N LEU A 32 -2.22 -10.05 24.77
CA LEU A 32 -2.78 -8.70 24.77
C LEU A 32 -4.00 -8.61 23.83
N PRO A 33 -5.23 -8.89 24.33
CA PRO A 33 -6.46 -8.92 23.52
C PRO A 33 -6.69 -7.66 22.68
N PHE A 34 -6.34 -6.47 23.20
CA PHE A 34 -6.51 -5.21 22.50
C PHE A 34 -5.61 -5.09 21.24
N LEU A 35 -4.43 -5.74 21.22
CA LEU A 35 -3.57 -5.82 20.05
C LEU A 35 -4.26 -6.58 18.90
N VAL A 36 -4.94 -7.66 19.25
CA VAL A 36 -5.67 -8.47 18.28
C VAL A 36 -6.74 -7.63 17.60
N ASP A 37 -7.47 -6.81 18.35
CA ASP A 37 -8.52 -5.94 17.80
C ASP A 37 -7.94 -4.87 16.87
N ILE A 38 -6.81 -4.24 17.25
CA ILE A 38 -6.15 -3.21 16.44
C ILE A 38 -5.65 -3.81 15.13
N VAL A 39 -4.88 -4.88 15.19
CA VAL A 39 -4.34 -5.53 14.00
C VAL A 39 -5.45 -6.11 13.14
N HIS A 40 -6.50 -6.64 13.74
CA HIS A 40 -7.69 -7.10 13.05
C HIS A 40 -8.35 -5.98 12.22
N HIS A 41 -8.41 -4.77 12.76
CA HIS A 41 -8.94 -3.61 12.04
C HIS A 41 -8.00 -3.12 10.93
N MET A 42 -6.69 -3.28 11.10
CA MET A 42 -5.69 -2.84 10.13
C MET A 42 -5.50 -3.83 8.97
N VAL A 43 -5.63 -5.13 9.24
CA VAL A 43 -5.48 -6.23 8.27
C VAL A 43 -6.83 -6.76 7.78
N ALA A 44 -7.94 -6.09 8.11
CA ALA A 44 -9.28 -6.54 7.76
C ALA A 44 -9.47 -6.71 6.24
N PRO A 45 -10.32 -7.68 5.79
CA PRO A 45 -10.55 -8.01 4.38
C PRO A 45 -11.01 -6.85 3.49
N GLN A 46 -11.47 -5.77 4.08
CA GLN A 46 -11.92 -4.55 3.39
C GLN A 46 -10.78 -3.62 2.96
N ASN A 47 -9.54 -3.87 3.39
CA ASN A 47 -8.37 -3.11 3.00
C ASN A 47 -7.60 -3.91 1.96
N ASN A 48 -7.61 -3.44 0.75
CA ASN A 48 -6.85 -3.84 -0.43
C ASN A 48 -5.90 -5.04 -0.20
N GLN A 49 -6.40 -6.27 -0.46
CA GLN A 49 -5.64 -7.51 -0.31
C GLN A 49 -4.60 -7.72 -1.42
N THR A 50 -4.44 -6.74 -2.31
CA THR A 50 -3.61 -6.84 -3.50
C THR A 50 -2.15 -7.15 -3.17
N ARG A 51 -1.59 -6.63 -2.05
CA ARG A 51 -0.21 -6.98 -1.62
C ARG A 51 -0.04 -8.47 -1.36
N THR A 52 -0.93 -9.02 -0.55
CA THR A 52 -0.96 -10.45 -0.24
C THR A 52 -1.17 -11.28 -1.51
N LEU A 53 -2.05 -10.84 -2.43
CA LEU A 53 -2.28 -11.51 -3.71
C LEU A 53 -1.03 -11.48 -4.59
N VAL A 54 -0.29 -10.38 -4.66
CA VAL A 54 0.98 -10.29 -5.41
C VAL A 54 1.98 -11.33 -4.90
N LEU A 55 2.19 -11.43 -3.59
CA LEU A 55 3.05 -12.46 -2.99
C LEU A 55 2.57 -13.88 -3.36
N LEU A 56 1.31 -14.19 -3.11
CA LEU A 56 0.76 -15.54 -3.28
C LEU A 56 0.76 -15.98 -4.75
N GLN A 57 0.42 -15.09 -5.67
CA GLN A 57 0.46 -15.37 -7.10
C GLN A 57 1.89 -15.49 -7.64
N SER A 58 2.84 -14.73 -7.05
CA SER A 58 4.27 -14.92 -7.34
C SER A 58 4.77 -16.27 -6.85
N ALA A 59 4.36 -16.72 -5.66
CA ALA A 59 4.70 -18.04 -5.14
C ALA A 59 4.13 -19.18 -6.00
N ASN A 60 2.94 -19.00 -6.59
CA ASN A 60 2.34 -19.96 -7.52
C ASN A 60 3.18 -20.19 -8.78
N LEU A 61 4.03 -19.24 -9.20
CA LEU A 61 4.97 -19.45 -10.31
C LEU A 61 6.00 -20.56 -10.01
N PHE A 62 6.29 -20.77 -8.74
CA PHE A 62 7.28 -21.73 -8.26
C PHE A 62 6.62 -22.97 -7.63
N ASN A 63 5.32 -23.15 -7.80
CA ASN A 63 4.50 -24.26 -7.23
C ASN A 63 4.61 -24.36 -5.69
N ASN A 64 4.76 -23.23 -4.99
CA ASN A 64 5.13 -23.27 -3.58
C ASN A 64 4.42 -22.26 -2.66
N PRO A 65 3.09 -22.27 -2.52
CA PRO A 65 2.42 -21.58 -1.41
C PRO A 65 2.44 -22.47 -0.15
N ASP A 66 3.58 -22.55 0.51
CA ASP A 66 3.75 -23.29 1.77
C ASP A 66 3.61 -22.38 3.02
N GLU A 67 3.84 -22.93 4.21
CA GLU A 67 3.73 -22.20 5.48
C GLU A 67 4.70 -21.02 5.55
N ALA A 68 5.87 -21.10 4.93
CA ALA A 68 6.83 -19.99 4.92
C ALA A 68 6.34 -18.81 4.08
N ILE A 69 5.70 -19.04 2.94
CA ILE A 69 5.05 -17.99 2.15
C ILE A 69 3.91 -17.31 2.93
N ILE A 70 3.14 -18.07 3.70
CA ILE A 70 2.10 -17.52 4.58
C ILE A 70 2.73 -16.66 5.70
N ASP A 71 3.83 -17.09 6.29
CA ASP A 71 4.59 -16.34 7.30
C ASP A 71 5.21 -15.06 6.70
N ILE A 72 5.77 -15.11 5.50
CA ILE A 72 6.25 -13.92 4.76
C ILE A 72 5.07 -12.96 4.50
N GLY A 73 3.92 -13.45 4.08
CA GLY A 73 2.72 -12.65 3.88
C GLY A 73 2.26 -11.95 5.15
N SER A 74 2.25 -12.66 6.29
CA SER A 74 1.92 -12.05 7.58
C SER A 74 2.93 -10.96 7.98
N THR A 75 4.20 -11.14 7.67
CA THR A 75 5.26 -10.15 7.90
C THR A 75 5.03 -8.87 7.09
N ILE A 76 4.69 -9.00 5.80
CA ILE A 76 4.39 -7.86 4.91
C ILE A 76 3.20 -7.06 5.46
N GLU A 77 2.16 -7.73 5.94
CA GLU A 77 1.00 -7.06 6.53
C GLU A 77 1.34 -6.39 7.88
N TYR A 78 2.21 -6.98 8.70
CA TYR A 78 2.70 -6.33 9.93
C TYR A 78 3.54 -5.09 9.64
N LEU A 79 4.44 -5.12 8.64
CA LEU A 79 5.23 -3.96 8.24
C LEU A 79 4.33 -2.82 7.75
N HIS A 80 3.31 -3.14 6.95
CA HIS A 80 2.32 -2.16 6.52
C HIS A 80 1.57 -1.54 7.71
N ALA A 81 1.12 -2.38 8.64
CA ALA A 81 0.42 -1.95 9.84
C ALA A 81 1.31 -1.09 10.75
N ALA A 82 2.57 -1.49 10.96
CA ALA A 82 3.55 -0.72 11.72
C ALA A 82 3.79 0.68 11.10
N ALA A 83 3.99 0.73 9.78
CA ALA A 83 4.15 1.99 9.06
C ALA A 83 2.92 2.92 9.21
N ALA A 84 1.71 2.36 9.18
CA ALA A 84 0.49 3.12 9.39
C ALA A 84 0.37 3.64 10.83
N LEU A 85 0.76 2.86 11.84
CA LEU A 85 0.79 3.27 13.24
C LEU A 85 1.78 4.42 13.47
N HIS A 86 3.00 4.31 12.95
CA HIS A 86 4.04 5.33 13.09
C HIS A 86 3.65 6.65 12.40
N ARG A 87 2.92 6.62 11.29
CA ARG A 87 2.48 7.84 10.60
C ARG A 87 1.56 8.71 11.44
N HIS A 88 0.71 8.10 12.27
CA HIS A 88 -0.32 8.81 13.04
C HIS A 88 0.18 9.51 14.31
N ILE A 89 1.49 9.46 14.61
CA ILE A 89 2.09 10.10 15.79
C ILE A 89 1.99 11.64 15.75
N LYS A 90 1.90 12.23 14.57
CA LYS A 90 2.04 13.67 14.34
C LYS A 90 0.86 14.54 14.79
N GLU A 91 -0.35 14.01 14.88
CA GLU A 91 -1.54 14.80 15.22
C GLU A 91 -2.57 14.00 16.03
N PRO A 92 -2.58 14.15 17.38
CA PRO A 92 -3.51 13.44 18.27
C PRO A 92 -4.99 13.74 18.00
N GLU A 93 -5.32 14.94 17.47
CA GLU A 93 -6.70 15.37 17.28
C GLU A 93 -7.32 14.90 15.93
N LYS A 94 -6.51 14.53 14.96
CA LYS A 94 -6.95 14.31 13.56
C LYS A 94 -6.89 12.87 13.08
N ALA A 95 -6.60 11.90 13.95
CA ALA A 95 -6.42 10.50 13.56
C ALA A 95 -7.67 9.85 12.96
N ARG A 96 -7.47 8.99 11.95
CA ARG A 96 -8.53 8.20 11.28
C ARG A 96 -9.41 7.47 12.29
N ARG A 97 -10.72 7.41 12.07
CA ARG A 97 -11.69 6.79 12.98
C ARG A 97 -11.30 5.38 13.46
N ARG A 98 -10.61 4.59 12.64
CA ARG A 98 -10.14 3.24 13.02
C ARG A 98 -8.97 3.26 13.99
N LEU A 99 -8.02 4.19 13.81
CA LEU A 99 -6.89 4.42 14.69
C LEU A 99 -7.20 5.44 15.80
N GLN A 100 -8.23 6.29 15.60
CA GLN A 100 -8.74 7.16 16.66
C GLN A 100 -9.16 6.38 17.90
N HIS A 101 -9.63 5.15 17.73
CA HIS A 101 -9.97 4.30 18.87
C HIS A 101 -8.71 3.99 19.70
N VAL A 102 -7.60 3.63 19.03
CA VAL A 102 -6.31 3.37 19.71
C VAL A 102 -5.76 4.63 20.34
N GLN A 103 -5.68 5.74 19.58
CA GLN A 103 -5.11 6.99 20.09
C GLN A 103 -5.98 7.68 21.13
N LYS A 104 -7.32 7.66 21.00
CA LYS A 104 -8.23 8.18 22.01
C LYS A 104 -8.22 7.38 23.29
N LEU A 105 -8.02 6.08 23.21
CA LEU A 105 -7.98 5.20 24.38
C LEU A 105 -6.58 5.13 25.00
N TRP A 106 -5.49 5.25 24.20
CA TRP A 106 -4.16 4.82 24.61
C TRP A 106 -3.04 5.85 24.32
N GLY A 107 -3.33 6.93 23.60
CA GLY A 107 -2.36 7.99 23.25
C GLY A 107 -1.44 7.66 22.06
N SER A 108 -0.67 8.67 21.64
CA SER A 108 0.29 8.55 20.54
C SER A 108 1.47 7.62 20.87
N GLU A 109 1.87 7.59 22.15
CA GLU A 109 2.95 6.71 22.64
C GLU A 109 2.65 5.25 22.39
N THR A 110 1.40 4.83 22.62
CA THR A 110 0.96 3.46 22.35
C THR A 110 1.05 3.09 20.88
N SER A 111 0.76 4.03 19.97
CA SER A 111 0.88 3.78 18.52
C SER A 111 2.34 3.52 18.12
N VAL A 112 3.31 4.23 18.73
CA VAL A 112 4.75 3.96 18.53
C VAL A 112 5.10 2.57 19.01
N LEU A 113 4.78 2.26 20.28
CA LEU A 113 5.11 0.98 20.90
C LEU A 113 4.49 -0.21 20.16
N LEU A 114 3.27 -0.03 19.64
CA LEU A 114 2.60 -1.06 18.84
C LEU A 114 3.29 -1.27 17.49
N GLY A 115 3.68 -0.17 16.81
CA GLY A 115 4.45 -0.26 15.58
C GLY A 115 5.76 -1.00 15.77
N ASP A 116 6.51 -0.68 16.84
CA ASP A 116 7.76 -1.35 17.21
C ASP A 116 7.54 -2.83 17.56
N TYR A 117 6.44 -3.14 18.25
CA TYR A 117 6.06 -4.52 18.52
C TYR A 117 5.81 -5.33 17.25
N LEU A 118 5.06 -4.76 16.28
CA LEU A 118 4.81 -5.41 14.99
C LEU A 118 6.10 -5.59 14.18
N LEU A 119 7.02 -4.61 14.21
CA LEU A 119 8.37 -4.77 13.62
C LEU A 119 9.14 -5.91 14.27
N SER A 120 9.10 -6.01 15.61
CA SER A 120 9.80 -7.08 16.35
C SER A 120 9.27 -8.46 16.00
N ILE A 121 7.95 -8.62 15.89
CA ILE A 121 7.32 -9.87 15.42
C ILE A 121 7.76 -10.20 13.99
N SER A 122 7.79 -9.19 13.10
CA SER A 122 8.21 -9.36 11.72
C SER A 122 9.63 -9.96 11.62
N PHE A 123 10.58 -9.42 12.39
CA PHE A 123 11.94 -9.96 12.44
C PHE A 123 12.00 -11.37 13.04
N GLN A 124 11.21 -11.66 14.07
CA GLN A 124 11.14 -13.00 14.65
C GLN A 124 10.63 -14.02 13.61
N ILE A 125 9.60 -13.68 12.85
CA ILE A 125 9.06 -14.54 11.80
C ILE A 125 10.11 -14.77 10.71
N LEU A 126 10.75 -13.72 10.20
CA LEU A 126 11.79 -13.84 9.16
C LEU A 126 12.99 -14.70 9.61
N THR A 127 13.39 -14.58 10.88
CA THR A 127 14.42 -15.44 11.46
C THR A 127 13.99 -16.91 11.45
N ARG A 128 12.73 -17.20 11.71
CA ARG A 128 12.16 -18.55 11.69
C ARG A 128 12.02 -19.09 10.26
N VAL A 129 11.68 -18.25 9.28
CA VAL A 129 11.71 -18.59 7.84
C VAL A 129 13.10 -19.00 7.41
N GLY A 130 14.15 -18.37 7.95
CA GLY A 130 15.54 -18.81 7.83
C GLY A 130 16.17 -18.64 6.44
N ASN A 131 15.59 -17.84 5.56
CA ASN A 131 16.15 -17.51 4.25
C ASN A 131 16.75 -16.10 4.28
N LEU A 132 18.06 -15.98 4.04
CA LEU A 132 18.78 -14.72 4.13
C LEU A 132 18.41 -13.74 3.02
N ASP A 133 18.13 -14.22 1.80
CA ASP A 133 17.75 -13.37 0.67
C ASP A 133 16.38 -12.75 0.91
N VAL A 134 15.45 -13.52 1.49
CA VAL A 134 14.14 -13.01 1.94
C VAL A 134 14.31 -11.98 3.05
N LEU A 135 15.17 -12.25 4.05
CA LEU A 135 15.45 -11.34 5.14
C LEU A 135 16.06 -10.02 4.63
N GLU A 136 17.02 -10.07 3.71
CA GLU A 136 17.61 -8.89 3.08
C GLU A 136 16.59 -8.09 2.30
N CYS A 137 15.80 -8.74 1.45
CA CYS A 137 14.73 -8.11 0.66
C CYS A 137 13.72 -7.37 1.54
N VAL A 138 13.21 -8.01 2.60
CA VAL A 138 12.21 -7.41 3.49
C VAL A 138 12.84 -6.31 4.36
N SER A 139 14.11 -6.46 4.78
CA SER A 139 14.85 -5.42 5.50
C SER A 139 15.06 -4.18 4.63
N PHE A 140 15.41 -4.36 3.35
CA PHE A 140 15.48 -3.28 2.37
C PHE A 140 14.12 -2.56 2.20
N ALA A 141 13.03 -3.30 2.10
CA ALA A 141 11.71 -2.71 2.03
C ALA A 141 11.37 -1.90 3.30
N THR A 142 11.72 -2.42 4.48
CA THR A 142 11.52 -1.72 5.77
C THR A 142 12.30 -0.40 5.82
N GLN A 143 13.57 -0.41 5.38
CA GLN A 143 14.39 0.80 5.28
C GLN A 143 13.76 1.83 4.33
N ASN A 144 13.26 1.41 3.17
CA ASN A 144 12.60 2.31 2.22
C ASN A 144 11.31 2.90 2.80
N ILE A 145 10.50 2.11 3.52
CA ILE A 145 9.31 2.62 4.20
C ILE A 145 9.68 3.76 5.16
N ALA A 146 10.69 3.56 6.00
CA ALA A 146 11.16 4.59 6.91
C ALA A 146 11.65 5.84 6.17
N ARG A 147 12.41 5.66 5.07
CA ARG A 147 12.84 6.76 4.19
C ARG A 147 11.65 7.51 3.60
N GLY A 148 10.67 6.79 3.07
CA GLY A 148 9.46 7.38 2.48
C GLY A 148 8.64 8.18 3.51
N GLN A 149 8.59 7.73 4.77
CA GLN A 149 7.98 8.49 5.85
C GLN A 149 8.74 9.79 6.16
N VAL A 150 10.06 9.77 6.15
CA VAL A 150 10.89 10.98 6.29
C VAL A 150 10.71 11.93 5.12
N LEU A 151 10.68 11.43 3.89
CA LEU A 151 10.41 12.24 2.69
C LEU A 151 9.04 12.91 2.73
N GLU A 152 7.99 12.20 3.16
CA GLU A 152 6.63 12.77 3.27
C GLU A 152 6.57 13.93 4.27
N VAL A 153 7.45 13.91 5.28
CA VAL A 153 7.52 14.99 6.28
C VAL A 153 8.33 16.17 5.77
N SER A 154 9.28 15.93 4.87
CA SER A 154 10.20 16.96 4.38
C SER A 154 9.55 18.00 3.48
N GLU A 155 8.45 17.62 2.80
CA GLU A 155 7.65 18.54 2.00
C GLU A 155 6.20 18.54 2.49
N PRO A 156 5.60 19.73 2.75
CA PRO A 156 4.19 19.81 3.06
C PRO A 156 3.34 19.24 1.92
N SER A 157 2.30 18.47 2.25
CA SER A 157 1.41 17.86 1.25
C SER A 157 0.77 18.86 0.27
N LEU A 158 0.66 20.13 0.68
CA LEU A 158 0.08 21.23 -0.09
C LEU A 158 1.01 21.79 -1.18
N THR A 159 2.31 21.55 -1.05
CA THR A 159 3.32 22.00 -2.04
C THR A 159 3.95 20.82 -2.77
N ALA A 160 3.56 19.61 -2.38
CA ALA A 160 4.11 18.40 -2.94
C ALA A 160 3.73 18.20 -4.41
N THR A 161 4.72 17.97 -5.23
CA THR A 161 4.56 17.71 -6.66
C THR A 161 4.11 16.26 -6.92
N PRO A 162 3.54 15.94 -8.11
CA PRO A 162 3.32 14.56 -8.53
C PRO A 162 4.58 13.69 -8.46
N LYS A 163 5.75 14.27 -8.76
CA LYS A 163 7.05 13.58 -8.64
C LYS A 163 7.38 13.22 -7.20
N HIS A 164 7.15 14.13 -6.25
CA HIS A 164 7.34 13.87 -4.82
C HIS A 164 6.39 12.78 -4.34
N TRP A 165 5.10 12.87 -4.70
CA TRP A 165 4.12 11.83 -4.39
C TRP A 165 4.57 10.45 -4.88
N ARG A 166 5.08 10.35 -6.14
CA ARG A 166 5.59 9.09 -6.69
C ARG A 166 6.74 8.52 -5.87
N SER A 167 7.69 9.37 -5.45
CA SER A 167 8.82 8.95 -4.64
C SER A 167 8.37 8.42 -3.28
N VAL A 168 7.52 9.17 -2.59
CA VAL A 168 6.98 8.78 -1.29
C VAL A 168 6.14 7.51 -1.38
N THR A 169 5.25 7.41 -2.35
CA THR A 169 4.36 6.25 -2.54
C THR A 169 5.16 4.99 -2.91
N ARG A 170 6.16 5.13 -3.78
CA ARG A 170 7.06 4.02 -4.11
C ARG A 170 7.75 3.45 -2.88
N ASP A 171 8.30 4.33 -2.05
CA ASP A 171 9.05 3.93 -0.85
C ASP A 171 8.14 3.40 0.26
N LYS A 172 7.01 4.04 0.53
CA LYS A 172 6.13 3.68 1.64
C LYS A 172 5.17 2.53 1.38
N ILE A 173 4.74 2.38 0.13
CA ILE A 173 3.61 1.50 -0.21
C ILE A 173 4.04 0.47 -1.24
N ALA A 174 4.48 0.90 -2.42
CA ALA A 174 4.73 0.01 -3.54
C ALA A 174 5.90 -0.95 -3.29
N VAL A 175 6.90 -0.54 -2.50
CA VAL A 175 8.03 -1.39 -2.12
C VAL A 175 7.62 -2.70 -1.46
N LEU A 176 6.52 -2.71 -0.68
CA LEU A 176 6.03 -3.94 -0.04
C LEU A 176 5.43 -4.93 -1.04
N PHE A 177 4.83 -4.44 -2.12
CA PHE A 177 4.36 -5.31 -3.22
C PHE A 177 5.55 -5.93 -3.94
N GLY A 178 6.60 -5.12 -4.21
CA GLY A 178 7.85 -5.60 -4.79
C GLY A 178 8.53 -6.64 -3.90
N ALA A 179 8.69 -6.34 -2.62
CA ALA A 179 9.31 -7.24 -1.66
C ALA A 179 8.54 -8.56 -1.51
N GLY A 180 7.20 -8.53 -1.57
CA GLY A 180 6.38 -9.73 -1.58
C GLY A 180 6.67 -10.63 -2.78
N ALA A 181 6.64 -10.06 -3.99
CA ALA A 181 6.92 -10.79 -5.22
C ALA A 181 8.36 -11.34 -5.27
N GLN A 182 9.34 -10.53 -4.85
CA GLN A 182 10.75 -10.92 -4.78
C GLN A 182 11.02 -12.01 -3.73
N SER A 183 10.40 -11.90 -2.56
CA SER A 183 10.52 -12.92 -1.51
C SER A 183 9.98 -14.28 -1.97
N ALA A 184 8.89 -14.29 -2.74
CA ALA A 184 8.38 -15.52 -3.35
C ALA A 184 9.38 -16.15 -4.33
N ALA A 185 10.09 -15.33 -5.11
CA ALA A 185 11.13 -15.79 -6.02
C ALA A 185 12.33 -16.39 -5.27
N TYR A 186 12.81 -15.71 -4.23
CA TYR A 186 13.91 -16.23 -3.41
C TYR A 186 13.54 -17.51 -2.68
N TRP A 187 12.33 -17.60 -2.13
CA TRP A 187 11.83 -18.82 -1.51
C TRP A 187 11.71 -19.97 -2.52
N GLY A 188 11.33 -19.67 -3.76
CA GLY A 188 11.30 -20.62 -4.89
C GLY A 188 12.67 -20.95 -5.48
N ASN A 189 13.79 -20.50 -4.88
CA ASN A 189 15.17 -20.69 -5.36
C ASN A 189 15.38 -20.22 -6.81
N SER A 190 14.76 -19.11 -7.20
CA SER A 190 14.91 -18.54 -8.55
C SER A 190 16.19 -17.71 -8.66
N SER A 191 16.53 -17.32 -9.91
CA SER A 191 17.68 -16.47 -10.16
C SER A 191 17.45 -15.05 -9.64
N GLU A 192 18.54 -14.32 -9.35
CA GLU A 192 18.52 -12.90 -8.97
C GLU A 192 17.82 -12.03 -10.03
N VAL A 193 18.01 -12.36 -11.33
CA VAL A 193 17.33 -11.68 -12.44
C VAL A 193 15.82 -11.85 -12.34
N THR A 194 15.34 -13.06 -12.09
CA THR A 194 13.91 -13.34 -11.90
C THR A 194 13.37 -12.62 -10.66
N ALA A 195 14.10 -12.67 -9.55
CA ALA A 195 13.71 -12.02 -8.30
C ALA A 195 13.60 -10.49 -8.45
N SER A 196 14.58 -9.85 -9.10
CA SER A 196 14.56 -8.40 -9.36
C SER A 196 13.47 -7.98 -10.36
N THR A 197 13.18 -8.83 -11.35
CA THR A 197 12.08 -8.64 -12.30
C THR A 197 10.72 -8.68 -11.58
N LEU A 198 10.52 -9.64 -10.69
CA LEU A 198 9.31 -9.74 -9.89
C LEU A 198 9.18 -8.60 -8.87
N PHE A 199 10.29 -8.13 -8.29
CA PHE A 199 10.27 -6.91 -7.49
C PHE A 199 9.73 -5.72 -8.27
N SER A 200 10.27 -5.49 -9.47
CA SER A 200 9.84 -4.38 -10.33
C SER A 200 8.37 -4.51 -10.73
N PHE A 201 7.92 -5.71 -11.10
CA PHE A 201 6.52 -6.02 -11.33
C PHE A 201 5.65 -5.62 -10.14
N GLY A 202 5.99 -6.09 -8.95
CA GLY A 202 5.25 -5.81 -7.72
C GLY A 202 5.18 -4.32 -7.40
N VAL A 203 6.27 -3.58 -7.57
CA VAL A 203 6.32 -2.13 -7.36
C VAL A 203 5.31 -1.42 -8.28
N HIS A 204 5.27 -1.75 -9.57
CA HIS A 204 4.34 -1.14 -10.51
C HIS A 204 2.87 -1.47 -10.18
N VAL A 205 2.57 -2.71 -9.79
CA VAL A 205 1.23 -3.08 -9.30
C VAL A 205 0.88 -2.28 -8.04
N GLY A 206 1.82 -2.10 -7.12
CA GLY A 206 1.61 -1.31 -5.90
C GLY A 206 1.36 0.18 -6.16
N MET A 207 2.06 0.77 -7.13
CA MET A 207 1.81 2.14 -7.58
C MET A 207 0.41 2.29 -8.17
N ALA A 208 0.00 1.39 -9.05
CA ALA A 208 -1.34 1.39 -9.65
C ALA A 208 -2.44 1.21 -8.59
N ALA A 209 -2.24 0.31 -7.63
CA ALA A 209 -3.18 0.07 -6.53
C ALA A 209 -3.35 1.34 -5.66
N GLN A 210 -2.27 2.09 -5.40
CA GLN A 210 -2.38 3.34 -4.66
C GLN A 210 -3.09 4.43 -5.46
N LEU A 211 -2.81 4.57 -6.77
CA LEU A 211 -3.52 5.51 -7.64
C LEU A 211 -5.02 5.22 -7.67
N LYS A 212 -5.41 3.94 -7.75
CA LYS A 212 -6.81 3.53 -7.67
C LYS A 212 -7.44 3.90 -6.32
N THR A 213 -6.75 3.63 -5.21
CA THR A 213 -7.20 4.03 -3.86
C THR A 213 -7.38 5.55 -3.74
N ASP A 214 -6.46 6.31 -4.34
CA ASP A 214 -6.53 7.78 -4.35
C ASP A 214 -7.70 8.27 -5.21
N LEU A 215 -8.00 7.60 -6.32
CA LEU A 215 -9.13 7.91 -7.19
C LEU A 215 -10.49 7.61 -6.51
N GLU A 216 -10.60 6.49 -5.78
CA GLU A 216 -11.81 6.15 -5.01
C GLU A 216 -12.16 7.24 -3.98
N ALA A 217 -11.15 7.90 -3.42
CA ALA A 217 -11.35 8.99 -2.48
C ALA A 217 -11.96 10.24 -3.16
N VAL A 218 -11.71 10.48 -4.45
CA VAL A 218 -12.34 11.58 -5.21
C VAL A 218 -13.86 11.42 -5.27
N GLY A 219 -14.34 10.19 -5.51
CA GLY A 219 -15.78 9.88 -5.59
C GLY A 219 -16.48 9.77 -4.22
N ASN A 220 -15.72 9.74 -3.13
CA ASN A 220 -16.25 9.54 -1.78
C ASN A 220 -16.01 10.76 -0.88
N LYS A 221 -17.05 11.61 -0.73
CA LYS A 221 -16.99 12.86 0.05
C LYS A 221 -16.34 12.67 1.44
N LYS A 222 -16.65 11.59 2.14
CA LYS A 222 -16.13 11.34 3.49
C LYS A 222 -14.62 11.07 3.47
N LEU A 223 -14.15 10.24 2.54
CA LEU A 223 -12.71 9.96 2.36
C LEU A 223 -11.98 11.20 1.86
N PHE A 224 -12.57 11.93 0.93
CA PHE A 224 -12.05 13.18 0.40
C PHE A 224 -11.78 14.19 1.52
N LEU A 225 -12.82 14.52 2.32
CA LEU A 225 -12.69 15.46 3.42
C LEU A 225 -11.73 14.98 4.50
N GLN A 226 -11.63 13.67 4.70
CA GLN A 226 -10.66 13.09 5.62
C GLN A 226 -9.23 13.35 5.15
N LYS A 227 -8.91 13.08 3.86
CA LYS A 227 -7.58 13.32 3.29
C LYS A 227 -7.16 14.79 3.39
N LEU A 228 -8.07 15.71 3.12
CA LEU A 228 -7.80 17.15 3.26
C LEU A 228 -7.53 17.55 4.71
N LYS A 229 -8.36 17.12 5.67
CA LYS A 229 -8.20 17.43 7.09
C LYS A 229 -6.93 16.82 7.70
N GLU A 230 -6.52 15.66 7.22
CA GLU A 230 -5.31 14.97 7.69
C GLU A 230 -4.05 15.45 6.96
N HIS A 231 -4.18 16.41 6.03
CA HIS A 231 -3.10 16.86 5.15
C HIS A 231 -2.33 15.69 4.53
N GLU A 232 -3.07 14.62 4.17
CA GLU A 232 -2.45 13.47 3.51
C GLU A 232 -1.90 13.86 2.15
N LEU A 233 -0.72 13.33 1.84
CA LEU A 233 -0.17 13.39 0.49
C LEU A 233 -1.07 12.59 -0.45
N TRP A 234 -1.75 13.29 -1.36
CA TRP A 234 -2.82 12.74 -2.19
C TRP A 234 -2.63 13.12 -3.66
N PHE A 235 -2.47 12.13 -4.53
CA PHE A 235 -2.14 12.35 -5.94
C PHE A 235 -3.11 13.28 -6.67
N PRO A 236 -4.46 13.12 -6.57
CA PRO A 236 -5.40 14.03 -7.22
C PRO A 236 -5.18 15.50 -6.90
N LEU A 237 -4.86 15.82 -5.65
CA LEU A 237 -4.59 17.20 -5.25
C LEU A 237 -3.23 17.68 -5.79
N CYS A 238 -2.19 16.86 -5.67
CA CYS A 238 -0.87 17.18 -6.23
C CYS A 238 -0.95 17.43 -7.74
N PHE A 239 -1.66 16.57 -8.46
CA PHE A 239 -1.85 16.69 -9.91
C PHE A 239 -2.65 17.94 -10.28
N LEU A 240 -3.79 18.18 -9.62
CA LEU A 240 -4.59 19.40 -9.85
C LEU A 240 -3.77 20.67 -9.65
N LEU A 241 -3.07 20.76 -8.51
CA LEU A 241 -2.31 21.98 -8.17
C LEU A 241 -1.18 22.24 -9.16
N HIS A 242 -0.38 21.24 -9.51
CA HIS A 242 0.87 21.45 -10.24
C HIS A 242 0.76 21.29 -11.76
N GLU A 243 -0.17 20.47 -12.24
CA GLU A 243 -0.31 20.18 -13.67
C GLU A 243 -1.51 20.89 -14.33
N CYS A 244 -2.51 21.32 -13.53
CA CYS A 244 -3.74 21.85 -14.10
C CYS A 244 -3.96 23.34 -13.81
N LEU A 245 -3.54 23.84 -12.66
CA LEU A 245 -3.90 25.18 -12.20
C LEU A 245 -2.77 26.20 -12.42
N PRO A 246 -3.11 27.47 -12.77
CA PRO A 246 -2.15 28.56 -12.78
C PRO A 246 -1.68 28.88 -11.35
N GLU A 247 -0.47 29.43 -11.20
CA GLU A 247 0.17 29.70 -9.89
C GLU A 247 -0.70 30.51 -8.91
N GLU A 248 -1.47 31.46 -9.42
CA GLU A 248 -2.36 32.30 -8.59
C GLU A 248 -3.42 31.43 -7.91
N LYS A 249 -4.06 30.51 -8.67
CA LYS A 249 -5.09 29.61 -8.11
C LYS A 249 -4.50 28.51 -7.23
N GLN A 250 -3.27 28.06 -7.53
CA GLN A 250 -2.54 27.14 -6.63
C GLN A 250 -2.33 27.79 -5.24
N ARG A 251 -1.89 29.07 -5.21
CA ARG A 251 -1.71 29.79 -3.95
C ARG A 251 -3.01 29.95 -3.19
N GLU A 252 -4.10 30.37 -3.87
CA GLU A 252 -5.41 30.52 -3.25
C GLU A 252 -5.88 29.23 -2.56
N ILE A 253 -5.78 28.09 -3.26
CA ILE A 253 -6.19 26.79 -2.70
C ILE A 253 -5.26 26.38 -1.55
N SER A 254 -3.96 26.58 -1.67
CA SER A 254 -3.00 26.25 -0.64
C SER A 254 -3.20 27.10 0.64
N GLU A 255 -3.51 28.37 0.49
CA GLU A 255 -3.84 29.26 1.62
C GLU A 255 -5.16 28.83 2.29
N LYS A 256 -6.18 28.48 1.53
CA LYS A 256 -7.42 27.94 2.09
C LYS A 256 -7.18 26.65 2.89
N LEU A 257 -6.33 25.74 2.38
CA LEU A 257 -6.01 24.49 3.07
C LEU A 257 -5.19 24.68 4.37
N GLN A 258 -4.42 25.76 4.45
CA GLN A 258 -3.65 26.09 5.66
C GLN A 258 -4.49 26.76 6.76
N ASN A 259 -5.60 27.39 6.37
CA ASN A 259 -6.51 28.08 7.28
C ASN A 259 -7.74 27.21 7.60
N GLU A 260 -8.56 27.68 8.53
CA GLU A 260 -9.89 27.08 8.73
C GLU A 260 -10.75 27.34 7.50
N PHE A 261 -11.34 26.29 6.93
CA PHE A 261 -12.21 26.35 5.77
C PHE A 261 -13.55 25.64 6.04
N ASP A 262 -14.62 26.09 5.38
CA ASP A 262 -15.86 25.34 5.33
C ASP A 262 -15.64 24.07 4.50
N ALA A 263 -15.69 22.94 5.17
CA ALA A 263 -15.38 21.65 4.55
C ALA A 263 -16.36 21.27 3.44
N GLN A 264 -17.62 21.77 3.50
CA GLN A 264 -18.63 21.53 2.47
C GLN A 264 -18.35 22.37 1.23
N GLU A 265 -18.18 23.68 1.41
CA GLU A 265 -17.92 24.62 0.32
C GLU A 265 -16.62 24.24 -0.40
N PHE A 266 -15.59 23.91 0.34
CA PHE A 266 -14.28 23.56 -0.23
C PHE A 266 -14.30 22.23 -0.98
N PHE A 267 -15.07 21.24 -0.49
CA PHE A 267 -15.32 20.01 -1.24
C PHE A 267 -15.98 20.27 -2.59
N GLU A 268 -16.99 21.15 -2.61
CA GLU A 268 -17.72 21.50 -3.85
C GLU A 268 -16.79 22.22 -4.83
N GLU A 269 -15.99 23.18 -4.34
CA GLU A 269 -15.00 23.90 -5.16
C GLU A 269 -13.99 22.94 -5.82
N LEU A 270 -13.35 22.08 -5.02
CA LEU A 270 -12.36 21.12 -5.55
C LEU A 270 -13.01 20.10 -6.50
N ASN A 271 -14.23 19.66 -6.21
CA ASN A 271 -14.91 18.71 -7.07
C ASN A 271 -15.28 19.29 -8.44
N ILE A 272 -15.61 20.60 -8.51
CA ILE A 272 -15.78 21.33 -9.76
C ILE A 272 -14.47 21.38 -10.55
N LEU A 273 -13.35 21.67 -9.87
CA LEU A 273 -12.04 21.72 -10.49
C LEU A 273 -11.58 20.33 -10.99
N PHE A 274 -11.78 19.28 -10.20
CA PHE A 274 -11.45 17.90 -10.61
C PHE A 274 -12.23 17.49 -11.86
N LYS A 275 -13.51 17.85 -11.96
CA LYS A 275 -14.34 17.60 -13.15
C LYS A 275 -13.88 18.44 -14.35
N LYS A 276 -13.63 19.74 -14.13
CA LYS A 276 -13.21 20.66 -15.19
C LYS A 276 -11.90 20.22 -15.85
N TYR A 277 -10.96 19.73 -15.07
CA TYR A 277 -9.64 19.31 -15.56
C TYR A 277 -9.52 17.80 -15.78
N GLU A 278 -10.66 17.08 -15.72
CA GLU A 278 -10.72 15.62 -15.96
C GLU A 278 -9.71 14.82 -15.13
N VAL A 279 -9.42 15.27 -13.91
CA VAL A 279 -8.38 14.71 -13.04
C VAL A 279 -8.56 13.20 -12.84
N SER A 280 -9.81 12.73 -12.74
CA SER A 280 -10.10 11.30 -12.59
C SER A 280 -9.65 10.46 -13.78
N ASN A 281 -9.81 10.98 -15.02
CA ASN A 281 -9.36 10.29 -16.23
C ASN A 281 -7.83 10.22 -16.26
N GLN A 282 -7.16 11.32 -15.93
CA GLN A 282 -5.69 11.36 -15.88
C GLN A 282 -5.11 10.38 -14.87
N ILE A 283 -5.72 10.27 -13.68
CA ILE A 283 -5.27 9.31 -12.65
C ILE A 283 -5.51 7.88 -13.11
N HIS A 284 -6.63 7.61 -13.77
CA HIS A 284 -6.90 6.30 -14.35
C HIS A 284 -5.84 5.93 -15.39
N ASP A 285 -5.52 6.85 -16.31
CA ASP A 285 -4.49 6.65 -17.35
C ASP A 285 -3.11 6.40 -16.72
N GLU A 286 -2.76 7.12 -15.65
CA GLU A 286 -1.53 6.90 -14.89
C GLU A 286 -1.48 5.50 -14.26
N ALA A 287 -2.59 5.03 -13.70
CA ALA A 287 -2.67 3.68 -13.13
C ALA A 287 -2.55 2.60 -14.23
N GLU A 288 -3.20 2.79 -15.38
CA GLU A 288 -3.07 1.90 -16.54
C GLU A 288 -1.63 1.88 -17.08
N LEU A 289 -0.93 3.03 -17.07
CA LEU A 289 0.48 3.10 -17.45
C LEU A 289 1.36 2.27 -16.51
N GLU A 290 1.14 2.36 -15.20
CA GLU A 290 1.86 1.53 -14.21
C GLU A 290 1.60 0.03 -14.46
N LEU A 291 0.34 -0.36 -14.71
CA LEU A 291 0.00 -1.75 -15.03
C LEU A 291 0.60 -2.24 -16.35
N LYS A 292 0.71 -1.36 -17.34
CA LYS A 292 1.42 -1.65 -18.58
C LYS A 292 2.91 -1.91 -18.33
N GLN A 293 3.56 -1.12 -17.48
CA GLN A 293 4.95 -1.35 -17.07
C GLN A 293 5.08 -2.69 -16.33
N ALA A 294 4.18 -2.99 -15.39
CA ALA A 294 4.14 -4.29 -14.73
C ALA A 294 4.09 -5.45 -15.75
N LYS A 295 3.24 -5.33 -16.76
CA LYS A 295 3.11 -6.32 -17.82
C LYS A 295 4.38 -6.49 -18.66
N GLU A 296 5.13 -5.42 -18.92
CA GLU A 296 6.41 -5.50 -19.63
C GLU A 296 7.44 -6.28 -18.81
N PHE A 297 7.48 -6.14 -17.48
CA PHE A 297 8.35 -6.97 -16.64
C PHE A 297 7.96 -8.45 -16.70
N LEU A 298 6.68 -8.80 -16.73
CA LEU A 298 6.25 -10.20 -16.87
C LEU A 298 6.71 -10.84 -18.19
N LYS A 299 6.85 -10.07 -19.26
CA LYS A 299 7.35 -10.57 -20.56
C LYS A 299 8.84 -10.94 -20.52
N GLN A 300 9.61 -10.43 -19.54
CA GLN A 300 11.02 -10.72 -19.38
C GLN A 300 11.28 -12.05 -18.67
N LEU A 301 10.23 -12.65 -18.09
CA LEU A 301 10.33 -13.96 -17.46
C LEU A 301 10.41 -15.05 -18.52
N GLU A 302 11.33 -16.00 -18.33
CA GLU A 302 11.57 -17.13 -19.26
C GLU A 302 10.52 -18.25 -19.13
N PHE A 303 9.55 -18.11 -18.23
CA PHE A 303 8.52 -19.10 -17.95
C PHE A 303 7.12 -18.45 -17.93
N ASP A 304 6.08 -19.30 -17.88
CA ASP A 304 4.70 -18.83 -17.90
C ASP A 304 4.34 -17.99 -16.67
N SER A 305 4.04 -16.72 -16.88
CA SER A 305 3.58 -15.77 -15.87
C SER A 305 2.05 -15.74 -15.70
N GLY A 306 1.34 -16.77 -16.17
CA GLY A 306 -0.13 -16.86 -16.14
C GLY A 306 -0.77 -16.47 -14.81
N PRO A 307 -0.28 -16.91 -13.65
CA PRO A 307 -0.83 -16.54 -12.35
C PRO A 307 -0.82 -15.02 -12.06
N LEU A 308 0.16 -14.27 -12.59
CA LEU A 308 0.31 -12.83 -12.37
C LEU A 308 -0.45 -11.97 -13.39
N GLN A 309 -0.83 -12.50 -14.54
CA GLN A 309 -1.51 -11.74 -15.60
C GLN A 309 -2.79 -11.01 -15.13
N PRO A 310 -3.65 -11.61 -14.29
CA PRO A 310 -4.82 -10.88 -13.77
C PRO A 310 -4.48 -9.61 -13.01
N LEU A 311 -3.37 -9.60 -12.26
CA LEU A 311 -2.93 -8.45 -11.46
C LEU A 311 -2.42 -7.27 -12.32
N THR A 312 -2.32 -7.45 -13.64
CA THR A 312 -2.03 -6.35 -14.60
C THR A 312 -3.30 -5.72 -15.18
N GLN A 313 -4.47 -6.01 -14.61
CA GLN A 313 -5.76 -5.45 -15.02
C GLN A 313 -6.29 -4.53 -13.92
N TYR A 314 -6.71 -3.32 -14.29
CA TYR A 314 -7.20 -2.31 -13.35
C TYR A 314 -8.38 -2.81 -12.48
N SER A 315 -9.22 -3.68 -13.02
CA SER A 315 -10.36 -4.25 -12.29
C SER A 315 -9.97 -5.19 -11.16
N MET A 316 -8.73 -5.69 -11.15
CA MET A 316 -8.27 -6.74 -10.23
C MET A 316 -7.39 -6.22 -9.08
N ILE A 317 -6.91 -4.99 -9.16
CA ILE A 317 -6.07 -4.35 -8.14
C ILE A 317 -6.85 -3.48 -7.15
#